data_ee098c7787ee1179e404b3f2605fb026
#
_entry.id   ee098c7787ee1179e404b3f2605fb026
#
_cell.length_a   1.000
_cell.length_b   1.000
_cell.length_c   1.000
_cell.angle_alpha   90.00
_cell.angle_beta   90.00
_cell.angle_gamma   90.00
#
_symmetry.space_group_name_H-M   'P 1'
#
loop_
_entity.id
_entity.type
_entity.pdbx_description
1 polymer ?
#
loop_
_entity_poly.entity_id
_entity_poly.type
_entity_poly.pdbx_seq_one_letter_code
_entity_poly.pdbx_strand_id
1 'polypeptide(L)'
;MKILVVDDFSTMRRIIKNLLRDLGFTNTQEADDGTTALPMLQTGKYDFLITDWNMPGMQGIDLLKAVRADDKLQSLPVLMVTAESKRDQIIEAAQAGVNGYVVKPFTAGTREEKIQKIFERVAA
;
A
#
# COMPACT_ATOMS: atom_id res chain seq x y z
N MET A 1 13.21 -6.42 4.21
CA MET A 1 12.31 -5.46 3.51
C MET A 1 11.46 -4.74 4.55
N LYS A 2 11.51 -3.42 4.56
CA LYS A 2 10.73 -2.60 5.49
C LYS A 2 9.48 -2.08 4.79
N ILE A 3 8.31 -2.38 5.35
CA ILE A 3 7.01 -2.11 4.72
C ILE A 3 6.22 -1.10 5.58
N LEU A 4 5.66 -0.08 4.93
CA LEU A 4 4.73 0.84 5.58
C LEU A 4 3.31 0.48 5.19
N VAL A 5 2.44 0.29 6.19
CA VAL A 5 1.02 -0.03 6.01
C VAL A 5 0.20 1.20 6.43
N VAL A 6 -0.56 1.75 5.48
CA VAL A 6 -1.33 2.97 5.68
C VAL A 6 -2.82 2.70 5.48
N ASP A 7 -3.59 2.85 6.54
CA ASP A 7 -5.04 2.69 6.54
C ASP A 7 -5.58 3.39 7.79
N ASP A 8 -6.73 4.05 7.69
CA ASP A 8 -7.32 4.75 8.83
C ASP A 8 -7.99 3.79 9.84
N PHE A 9 -8.24 2.53 9.45
CA PHE A 9 -8.76 1.51 10.36
C PHE A 9 -7.64 0.67 10.97
N SER A 10 -7.47 0.75 12.28
CA SER A 10 -6.46 -0.04 13.00
C SER A 10 -6.64 -1.53 12.82
N THR A 11 -7.89 -2.00 12.76
CA THR A 11 -8.21 -3.41 12.53
C THR A 11 -7.68 -3.88 11.18
N MET A 12 -7.84 -3.08 10.12
CA MET A 12 -7.35 -3.44 8.79
C MET A 12 -5.81 -3.44 8.76
N ARG A 13 -5.16 -2.47 9.40
CA ARG A 13 -3.69 -2.47 9.50
C ARG A 13 -3.19 -3.74 10.16
N ARG A 14 -3.85 -4.18 11.23
CA ARG A 14 -3.49 -5.42 11.92
C ARG A 14 -3.66 -6.64 11.03
N ILE A 15 -4.76 -6.71 10.27
CA ILE A 15 -5.02 -7.82 9.34
C ILE A 15 -3.91 -7.88 8.30
N ILE A 16 -3.56 -6.76 7.70
CA ILE A 16 -2.51 -6.69 6.68
C ILE A 16 -1.15 -7.08 7.28
N LYS A 17 -0.83 -6.57 8.46
CA LYS A 17 0.43 -6.90 9.13
C LYS A 17 0.54 -8.38 9.47
N ASN A 18 -0.56 -8.99 9.94
CA ASN A 18 -0.59 -10.42 10.22
C ASN A 18 -0.37 -11.24 8.95
N LEU A 19 -0.99 -10.83 7.85
CA LEU A 19 -0.82 -11.46 6.56
C LEU A 19 0.63 -11.39 6.09
N LEU A 20 1.25 -10.22 6.20
CA LEU A 20 2.65 -10.02 5.84
C LEU A 20 3.57 -10.89 6.69
N ARG A 21 3.30 -10.98 7.98
CA ARG A 21 4.05 -11.84 8.90
C ARG A 21 3.97 -13.30 8.46
N ASP A 22 2.78 -13.76 8.07
CA ASP A 22 2.58 -15.13 7.61
C ASP A 22 3.35 -15.42 6.33
N LEU A 23 3.61 -14.39 5.52
CA LEU A 23 4.43 -14.48 4.31
C LEU A 23 5.93 -14.28 4.58
N GLY A 24 6.33 -14.07 5.83
CA GLY A 24 7.71 -13.90 6.23
C GLY A 24 8.19 -12.45 6.34
N PHE A 25 7.30 -11.47 6.20
CA PHE A 25 7.64 -10.05 6.29
C PHE A 25 7.27 -9.52 7.68
N THR A 26 8.27 -9.36 8.55
CA THR A 26 8.07 -8.96 9.94
C THR A 26 8.42 -7.51 10.23
N ASN A 27 9.16 -6.85 9.35
CA ASN A 27 9.58 -5.46 9.54
C ASN A 27 8.55 -4.51 8.94
N THR A 28 7.47 -4.26 9.69
CA THR A 28 6.36 -3.42 9.25
C THR A 28 6.14 -2.26 10.20
N GLN A 29 5.76 -1.11 9.66
CA GLN A 29 5.34 0.06 10.40
C GLN A 29 3.94 0.48 9.94
N GLU A 30 3.27 1.34 10.70
CA GLU A 30 1.90 1.76 10.42
C GLU A 30 1.79 3.28 10.36
N ALA A 31 0.86 3.76 9.55
CA ALA A 31 0.37 5.14 9.57
C ALA A 31 -1.14 5.12 9.34
N ASP A 32 -1.84 6.12 9.84
CA ASP A 32 -3.30 6.19 9.78
C ASP A 32 -3.81 7.04 8.61
N ASP A 33 -2.96 7.82 7.97
CA ASP A 33 -3.31 8.60 6.78
C ASP A 33 -2.06 8.96 5.97
N GLY A 34 -2.29 9.56 4.78
CA GLY A 34 -1.19 9.97 3.90
C GLY A 34 -0.36 11.12 4.46
N THR A 35 -0.95 11.98 5.26
CA THR A 35 -0.26 13.12 5.86
C THR A 35 0.82 12.65 6.84
N THR A 36 0.52 11.59 7.59
CA THR A 36 1.48 10.96 8.50
C THR A 36 2.47 10.09 7.73
N ALA A 37 2.00 9.37 6.71
CA ALA A 37 2.81 8.42 5.96
C ALA A 37 3.91 9.09 5.13
N LEU A 38 3.62 10.21 4.48
CA LEU A 38 4.57 10.82 3.55
C LEU A 38 5.89 11.22 4.22
N PRO A 39 5.90 11.89 5.38
CA PRO A 39 7.16 12.18 6.07
C PRO A 39 7.94 10.92 6.46
N MET A 40 7.23 9.85 6.83
CA MET A 40 7.87 8.57 7.13
C MET A 40 8.59 8.01 5.92
N LEU A 41 7.92 8.03 4.75
CA LEU A 41 8.50 7.55 3.50
C LEU A 41 9.71 8.40 3.07
N GLN A 42 9.67 9.69 3.32
CA GLN A 42 10.75 10.62 2.96
C GLN A 42 12.05 10.35 3.74
N THR A 43 12.01 9.55 4.80
CA THR A 43 13.23 9.11 5.47
C THR A 43 14.10 8.19 4.60
N GLY A 44 13.51 7.62 3.53
CA GLY A 44 14.21 6.72 2.61
C GLY A 44 14.44 5.32 3.14
N LYS A 45 13.82 4.95 4.26
CA LYS A 45 14.05 3.67 4.93
C LYS A 45 13.07 2.57 4.55
N TYR A 46 12.08 2.87 3.71
CA TYR A 46 11.02 1.92 3.35
C TYR A 46 11.24 1.34 1.96
N ASP A 47 10.95 0.06 1.83
CA ASP A 47 11.13 -0.71 0.59
C ASP A 47 9.80 -0.97 -0.12
N PHE A 48 8.68 -0.78 0.58
CA PHE A 48 7.35 -1.09 0.04
C PHE A 48 6.29 -0.28 0.79
N LEU A 49 5.27 0.17 0.06
CA LEU A 49 4.12 0.88 0.63
C LEU A 49 2.83 0.12 0.31
N ILE A 50 2.03 -0.13 1.35
CA ILE A 50 0.66 -0.64 1.20
C ILE A 50 -0.27 0.45 1.73
N THR A 51 -1.22 0.92 0.93
CA THR A 51 -2.10 2.01 1.33
C THR A 51 -3.55 1.78 0.91
N ASP A 52 -4.49 2.25 1.72
CA ASP A 52 -5.89 2.40 1.31
C ASP A 52 -6.04 3.66 0.44
N TRP A 53 -7.17 3.77 -0.25
CA TRP A 53 -7.54 4.96 -1.02
C TRP A 53 -8.19 6.02 -0.12
N ASN A 54 -9.26 5.62 0.60
CA ASN A 54 -10.05 6.54 1.41
C ASN A 54 -9.48 6.71 2.82
N MET A 55 -8.87 7.86 3.06
CA MET A 55 -8.32 8.22 4.37
C MET A 55 -8.55 9.70 4.61
N PRO A 56 -8.73 10.14 5.88
CA PRO A 56 -8.82 11.56 6.19
C PRO A 56 -7.50 12.27 5.89
N GLY A 57 -7.56 13.56 5.64
CA GLY A 57 -6.38 14.33 5.26
C GLY A 57 -5.94 13.99 3.84
N MET A 58 -4.79 13.38 3.67
CA MET A 58 -4.28 12.97 2.36
C MET A 58 -4.78 11.58 2.00
N GLN A 59 -5.51 11.45 0.89
CA GLN A 59 -5.98 10.17 0.39
C GLN A 59 -4.83 9.33 -0.19
N GLY A 60 -5.06 8.01 -0.32
CA GLY A 60 -4.05 7.09 -0.85
C GLY A 60 -3.61 7.41 -2.28
N ILE A 61 -4.54 7.86 -3.12
CA ILE A 61 -4.19 8.27 -4.49
C ILE A 61 -3.26 9.50 -4.49
N ASP A 62 -3.48 10.43 -3.58
CA ASP A 62 -2.64 11.62 -3.46
C ASP A 62 -1.26 11.26 -2.90
N LEU A 63 -1.23 10.31 -1.96
CA LEU A 63 0.02 9.77 -1.43
C LEU A 63 0.83 9.10 -2.54
N LEU A 64 0.18 8.28 -3.37
CA LEU A 64 0.83 7.64 -4.52
C LEU A 64 1.41 8.67 -5.48
N LYS A 65 0.65 9.70 -5.82
CA LYS A 65 1.13 10.77 -6.71
C LYS A 65 2.32 11.51 -6.12
N ALA A 66 2.29 11.78 -4.80
CA ALA A 66 3.40 12.42 -4.11
C ALA A 66 4.67 11.56 -4.13
N VAL A 67 4.50 10.25 -3.93
CA VAL A 67 5.63 9.30 -4.00
C VAL A 67 6.25 9.30 -5.40
N ARG A 68 5.45 9.26 -6.44
CA ARG A 68 5.94 9.26 -7.82
C ARG A 68 6.58 10.59 -8.23
N ALA A 69 6.17 11.69 -7.61
CA ALA A 69 6.74 13.01 -7.86
C ALA A 69 8.03 13.30 -7.09
N ASP A 70 8.34 12.50 -6.08
CA ASP A 70 9.55 12.64 -5.26
C ASP A 70 10.70 11.87 -5.88
N ASP A 71 11.80 12.53 -6.22
CA ASP A 71 12.95 11.91 -6.88
C ASP A 71 13.53 10.74 -6.09
N LYS A 72 13.42 10.76 -4.78
CA LYS A 72 13.92 9.68 -3.92
C LYS A 72 12.96 8.51 -3.80
N LEU A 73 11.67 8.73 -4.07
CA LEU A 73 10.60 7.74 -3.83
C LEU A 73 9.94 7.25 -5.12
N GLN A 74 10.27 7.81 -6.27
CA GLN A 74 9.53 7.55 -7.51
C GLN A 74 9.55 6.07 -7.94
N SER A 75 10.50 5.28 -7.46
CA SER A 75 10.59 3.84 -7.74
C SER A 75 10.02 2.96 -6.64
N LEU A 76 9.54 3.55 -5.54
CA LEU A 76 9.01 2.78 -4.42
C LEU A 76 7.81 1.95 -4.86
N PRO A 77 7.83 0.62 -4.65
CA PRO A 77 6.67 -0.22 -4.96
C PRO A 77 5.48 0.14 -4.07
N VAL A 78 4.31 0.28 -4.69
CA VAL A 78 3.07 0.65 -4.00
C VAL A 78 1.96 -0.34 -4.34
N LEU A 79 1.35 -0.90 -3.30
CA LEU A 79 0.15 -1.73 -3.40
C LEU A 79 -1.01 -0.97 -2.77
N MET A 80 -2.10 -0.82 -3.51
CA MET A 80 -3.34 -0.24 -2.97
C MET A 80 -4.29 -1.34 -2.55
N VAL A 81 -4.76 -1.30 -1.29
CA VAL A 81 -5.71 -2.26 -0.72
C VAL A 81 -6.91 -1.45 -0.23
N THR A 82 -8.02 -1.50 -0.96
CA THR A 82 -9.12 -0.56 -0.74
C THR A 82 -10.47 -1.17 -1.07
N ALA A 83 -11.55 -0.60 -0.51
CA ALA A 83 -12.92 -0.95 -0.85
C ALA A 83 -13.37 -0.32 -2.18
N GLU A 84 -12.58 0.57 -2.77
CA GLU A 84 -12.92 1.23 -4.02
C GLU A 84 -12.74 0.29 -5.20
N SER A 85 -13.86 -0.11 -5.82
CA SER A 85 -13.87 -1.08 -6.91
C SER A 85 -14.30 -0.50 -8.25
N LYS A 86 -14.56 0.81 -8.32
CA LYS A 86 -14.98 1.45 -9.56
C LYS A 86 -13.84 1.48 -10.57
N ARG A 87 -14.20 1.19 -11.82
CA ARG A 87 -13.24 1.13 -12.92
C ARG A 87 -12.42 2.42 -13.06
N ASP A 88 -13.06 3.58 -12.94
CA ASP A 88 -12.40 4.86 -13.09
C ASP A 88 -11.30 5.07 -12.03
N GLN A 89 -11.54 4.62 -10.81
CA GLN A 89 -10.58 4.72 -9.71
C GLN A 89 -9.41 3.76 -9.92
N ILE A 90 -9.69 2.54 -10.38
CA ILE A 90 -8.65 1.55 -10.68
C ILE A 90 -7.76 2.07 -11.81
N ILE A 91 -8.35 2.67 -12.85
CA ILE A 91 -7.61 3.28 -13.96
C ILE A 91 -6.77 4.45 -13.47
N GLU A 92 -7.32 5.31 -12.62
CA GLU A 92 -6.60 6.45 -12.06
C GLU A 92 -5.35 5.99 -11.28
N ALA A 93 -5.50 4.95 -10.45
CA ALA A 93 -4.39 4.39 -9.70
C ALA A 93 -3.32 3.80 -10.64
N ALA A 94 -3.74 3.10 -11.68
CA ALA A 94 -2.83 2.54 -12.67
C ALA A 94 -2.05 3.64 -13.39
N GLN A 95 -2.72 4.70 -13.79
CA GLN A 95 -2.09 5.85 -14.45
C GLN A 95 -1.14 6.60 -13.51
N ALA A 96 -1.44 6.62 -12.22
CA ALA A 96 -0.58 7.23 -11.21
C ALA A 96 0.64 6.36 -10.86
N GLY A 97 0.73 5.15 -11.38
CA GLY A 97 1.89 4.29 -11.21
C GLY A 97 1.82 3.31 -10.04
N VAL A 98 0.62 2.85 -9.68
CA VAL A 98 0.48 1.80 -8.67
C VAL A 98 1.03 0.47 -9.21
N ASN A 99 1.66 -0.32 -8.35
CA ASN A 99 2.23 -1.63 -8.73
C ASN A 99 1.21 -2.76 -8.59
N GLY A 100 0.19 -2.59 -7.76
CA GLY A 100 -0.87 -3.56 -7.59
C GLY A 100 -2.10 -2.95 -6.93
N TYR A 101 -3.26 -3.56 -7.16
CA TYR A 101 -4.55 -3.08 -6.65
C TYR A 101 -5.37 -4.28 -6.15
N VAL A 102 -5.77 -4.25 -4.88
CA VAL A 102 -6.58 -5.31 -4.26
C VAL A 102 -7.85 -4.69 -3.67
N VAL A 103 -9.00 -5.25 -4.02
CA VAL A 103 -10.30 -4.74 -3.57
C VAL A 103 -10.77 -5.52 -2.34
N LYS A 104 -11.19 -4.78 -1.30
CA LYS A 104 -11.83 -5.34 -0.10
C LYS A 104 -13.33 -5.56 -0.36
N PRO A 105 -14.00 -6.49 0.30
CA PRO A 105 -13.43 -7.55 1.14
C PRO A 105 -12.85 -8.66 0.27
N PHE A 106 -11.91 -9.40 0.82
CA PHE A 106 -11.30 -10.51 0.13
C PHE A 106 -11.26 -11.73 1.07
N THR A 107 -11.41 -12.94 0.51
CA THR A 107 -11.26 -14.17 1.30
C THR A 107 -9.79 -14.39 1.67
N ALA A 108 -9.53 -15.08 2.78
CA ALA A 108 -8.16 -15.28 3.26
C ALA A 108 -7.24 -15.91 2.20
N GLY A 109 -7.71 -16.98 1.53
CA GLY A 109 -6.90 -17.66 0.52
C GLY A 109 -6.60 -16.79 -0.70
N THR A 110 -7.61 -16.11 -1.25
CA THR A 110 -7.44 -15.22 -2.40
C THR A 110 -6.51 -14.05 -2.08
N ARG A 111 -6.62 -13.52 -0.88
CA ARG A 111 -5.80 -12.41 -0.40
C ARG A 111 -4.33 -12.76 -0.36
N GLU A 112 -4.00 -13.91 0.24
CA GLU A 112 -2.63 -14.36 0.37
C GLU A 112 -1.98 -14.59 -1.00
N GLU A 113 -2.69 -15.26 -1.91
CA GLU A 113 -2.20 -15.49 -3.26
C GLU A 113 -1.92 -14.20 -4.02
N LYS A 114 -2.87 -13.24 -3.98
CA LYS A 114 -2.72 -11.97 -4.70
C LYS A 114 -1.55 -11.15 -4.16
N ILE A 115 -1.45 -11.02 -2.85
CA ILE A 115 -0.36 -10.26 -2.22
C ILE A 115 0.97 -10.93 -2.49
N GLN A 116 1.05 -12.25 -2.38
CA GLN A 116 2.27 -13.00 -2.66
C GLN A 116 2.72 -12.80 -4.10
N LYS A 117 1.82 -12.90 -5.08
CA LYS A 117 2.12 -12.68 -6.49
C LYS A 117 2.64 -11.27 -6.75
N ILE A 118 2.04 -10.27 -6.11
CA ILE A 118 2.49 -8.89 -6.26
C ILE A 118 3.89 -8.71 -5.68
N PHE A 119 4.16 -9.28 -4.50
CA PHE A 119 5.49 -9.24 -3.90
C PHE A 119 6.52 -9.93 -4.78
N GLU A 120 6.22 -11.10 -5.32
CA GLU A 120 7.11 -11.81 -6.23
C GLU A 120 7.44 -11.00 -7.48
N ARG A 121 6.44 -10.33 -8.05
CA ARG A 121 6.61 -9.49 -9.24
C ARG A 121 7.47 -8.27 -8.94
N VAL A 122 7.26 -7.64 -7.80
CA VAL A 122 7.95 -6.39 -7.43
C VAL A 122 9.34 -6.68 -6.88
N ALA A 123 9.52 -7.78 -6.15
CA ALA A 123 10.82 -8.16 -5.59
C ALA A 123 11.76 -8.79 -6.63
N ALA A 124 11.21 -9.20 -7.76
CA ALA A 124 12.02 -9.68 -8.87
C ALA A 124 12.60 -8.47 -9.64
#